data_1521420b60a07dcad91b87b618594081
#
_entry.id   1521420b60a07dcad91b87b618594081
#
_cell.length_a   1.000
_cell.length_b   1.000
_cell.length_c   1.000
_cell.angle_alpha   90.00
_cell.angle_beta   90.00
_cell.angle_gamma   90.00
#
_symmetry.space_group_name_H-M   'P 1'
#
loop_
_entity.id
_entity.type
_entity.pdbx_description
1 polymer ?
#
loop_
_entity_poly.entity_id
_entity_poly.type
_entity_poly.pdbx_seq_one_letter_code
_entity_poly.pdbx_strand_id
1 'polypeptide(L)'
;MVCGAPNLDLGQKIIFAKEGANLFNPRSGKNEILKGAKIRGVESRGMVCSALELGMGEDDGGILVLDPSTPVGVSAKELLSDSIIETELTPNRPDCLSILGTAYEIAALTGKKVKEPKSSYNCGEFHISDKVQVTVQDTINCPRYTGSFIENVTIGPSPMWLQDSLTKSGQRPINNVVDITNYVMLEYGQPLHAFDFDKLDGKEVIVRQASNDEVLETLDSQERTLNPPMLVIADTSRSIGLAGIMGGINTEIDETTTNIFLEAANFNPANTRSTRTALGLNTEASYRFERAIRHE
;
A
#
# COMPACT_ATOMS: atom_id res chain seq x y z
N MET A 1 -32.26 -18.22 9.91
CA MET A 1 -31.24 -18.34 8.83
C MET A 1 -30.14 -19.25 9.33
N VAL A 2 -29.55 -20.07 8.46
CA VAL A 2 -28.37 -20.89 8.76
C VAL A 2 -27.22 -20.30 8.00
N CYS A 3 -26.09 -20.03 8.65
CA CYS A 3 -24.83 -19.59 8.04
C CYS A 3 -23.75 -20.63 8.33
N GLY A 4 -22.93 -20.94 7.34
CA GLY A 4 -21.83 -21.90 7.43
C GLY A 4 -20.45 -21.24 7.44
N ALA A 5 -20.38 -19.92 7.47
CA ALA A 5 -19.11 -19.20 7.47
C ALA A 5 -18.33 -19.44 8.79
N PRO A 6 -17.00 -19.68 8.71
CA PRO A 6 -16.18 -20.00 9.87
C PRO A 6 -15.92 -18.81 10.80
N ASN A 7 -16.08 -17.58 10.29
CA ASN A 7 -15.77 -16.33 10.97
C ASN A 7 -17.00 -15.58 11.50
N LEU A 8 -18.15 -16.24 11.62
CA LEU A 8 -19.37 -15.61 12.15
C LEU A 8 -19.42 -15.71 13.67
N ASP A 9 -19.43 -14.56 14.35
CA ASP A 9 -19.52 -14.44 15.80
C ASP A 9 -20.63 -13.49 16.26
N LEU A 10 -21.04 -13.66 17.53
CA LEU A 10 -22.07 -12.83 18.16
C LEU A 10 -21.55 -11.37 18.35
N GLY A 11 -22.35 -10.41 17.96
CA GLY A 11 -22.06 -8.98 18.13
C GLY A 11 -21.38 -8.34 16.94
N GLN A 12 -20.96 -9.11 15.95
CA GLN A 12 -20.38 -8.55 14.71
C GLN A 12 -21.41 -7.74 13.92
N LYS A 13 -20.92 -6.72 13.23
CA LYS A 13 -21.64 -5.98 12.19
C LYS A 13 -21.40 -6.68 10.85
N ILE A 14 -22.46 -7.00 10.13
CA ILE A 14 -22.40 -7.80 8.89
C ILE A 14 -23.33 -7.22 7.83
N ILE A 15 -23.10 -7.57 6.58
CA ILE A 15 -24.02 -7.29 5.48
C ILE A 15 -25.03 -8.44 5.38
N PHE A 16 -26.31 -8.13 5.54
CA PHE A 16 -27.39 -9.08 5.37
C PHE A 16 -28.19 -8.79 4.10
N ALA A 17 -28.10 -9.70 3.14
CA ALA A 17 -28.93 -9.66 1.94
C ALA A 17 -30.28 -10.30 2.18
N LYS A 18 -31.35 -9.56 1.88
CA LYS A 18 -32.72 -10.08 1.92
C LYS A 18 -33.05 -10.85 0.64
N GLU A 19 -34.05 -11.70 0.70
CA GLU A 19 -34.64 -12.32 -0.48
C GLU A 19 -34.99 -11.24 -1.52
N GLY A 20 -34.62 -11.49 -2.80
CA GLY A 20 -34.74 -10.53 -3.89
C GLY A 20 -33.48 -9.67 -4.14
N ALA A 21 -32.46 -9.75 -3.28
CA ALA A 21 -31.18 -9.07 -3.53
C ALA A 21 -30.46 -9.69 -4.74
N ASN A 22 -29.81 -8.85 -5.54
CA ASN A 22 -28.98 -9.26 -6.66
C ASN A 22 -27.52 -9.36 -6.19
N LEU A 23 -26.97 -10.56 -6.17
CA LEU A 23 -25.65 -10.88 -5.63
C LEU A 23 -24.83 -11.66 -6.65
N PHE A 24 -23.52 -11.55 -6.58
CA PHE A 24 -22.63 -12.40 -7.35
C PHE A 24 -22.66 -13.83 -6.80
N ASN A 25 -22.91 -14.80 -7.68
CA ASN A 25 -22.86 -16.22 -7.32
C ASN A 25 -21.54 -16.83 -7.79
N PRO A 26 -20.62 -17.18 -6.86
CA PRO A 26 -19.31 -17.74 -7.19
C PRO A 26 -19.38 -19.05 -8.01
N ARG A 27 -20.46 -19.82 -7.84
CA ARG A 27 -20.61 -21.11 -8.54
C ARG A 27 -20.99 -20.95 -9.99
N SER A 28 -21.81 -19.97 -10.31
CA SER A 28 -22.24 -19.71 -11.69
C SER A 28 -21.38 -18.63 -12.39
N GLY A 29 -20.59 -17.86 -11.64
CA GLY A 29 -19.82 -16.73 -12.13
C GLY A 29 -20.68 -15.56 -12.61
N LYS A 30 -21.92 -15.45 -12.14
CA LYS A 30 -22.90 -14.43 -12.59
C LYS A 30 -23.64 -13.83 -11.41
N ASN A 31 -24.21 -12.66 -11.62
CA ASN A 31 -25.15 -12.06 -10.70
C ASN A 31 -26.50 -12.79 -10.75
N GLU A 32 -27.02 -13.15 -9.59
CA GLU A 32 -28.29 -13.86 -9.44
C GLU A 32 -29.16 -13.26 -8.33
N ILE A 33 -30.47 -13.40 -8.51
CA ILE A 33 -31.42 -12.96 -7.49
C ILE A 33 -31.48 -13.99 -6.36
N LEU A 34 -31.18 -13.55 -5.13
CA LEU A 34 -31.26 -14.39 -3.94
C LEU A 34 -32.69 -14.86 -3.70
N LYS A 35 -32.88 -16.15 -3.61
CA LYS A 35 -34.17 -16.79 -3.30
C LYS A 35 -34.14 -17.40 -1.92
N GLY A 36 -35.28 -17.43 -1.26
CA GLY A 36 -35.45 -18.17 -0.01
C GLY A 36 -35.11 -19.64 -0.20
N ALA A 37 -34.44 -20.24 0.78
CA ALA A 37 -34.00 -21.64 0.72
C ALA A 37 -34.22 -22.30 2.09
N LYS A 38 -34.46 -23.63 2.09
CA LYS A 38 -34.48 -24.44 3.30
C LYS A 38 -33.15 -25.12 3.49
N ILE A 39 -32.35 -24.66 4.48
CA ILE A 39 -31.01 -25.17 4.77
C ILE A 39 -31.04 -25.97 6.08
N ARG A 40 -30.67 -27.24 6.02
CA ARG A 40 -30.70 -28.15 7.21
C ARG A 40 -32.05 -28.13 7.98
N GLY A 41 -33.14 -28.01 7.22
CA GLY A 41 -34.50 -28.00 7.84
C GLY A 41 -34.97 -26.62 8.30
N VAL A 42 -34.13 -25.59 8.29
CA VAL A 42 -34.46 -24.21 8.69
C VAL A 42 -34.71 -23.35 7.47
N GLU A 43 -35.83 -22.63 7.45
CA GLU A 43 -36.15 -21.66 6.40
C GLU A 43 -35.19 -20.44 6.50
N SER A 44 -34.50 -20.13 5.42
CA SER A 44 -33.58 -19.01 5.31
C SER A 44 -34.07 -18.06 4.21
N ARG A 45 -34.58 -16.88 4.60
CA ARG A 45 -35.10 -15.82 3.71
C ARG A 45 -34.10 -14.70 3.51
N GLY A 46 -32.83 -15.01 3.55
CA GLY A 46 -31.73 -14.07 3.37
C GLY A 46 -30.40 -14.74 3.63
N MET A 47 -29.32 -14.02 3.41
CA MET A 47 -27.95 -14.49 3.48
C MET A 47 -27.05 -13.44 4.10
N VAL A 48 -26.05 -13.86 4.88
CA VAL A 48 -24.92 -13.03 5.25
C VAL A 48 -23.88 -13.13 4.12
N CYS A 49 -23.37 -11.99 3.66
CA CYS A 49 -22.56 -11.92 2.45
C CYS A 49 -21.06 -11.92 2.76
N SER A 50 -20.30 -12.55 1.90
CA SER A 50 -18.86 -12.38 1.75
C SER A 50 -18.51 -11.14 0.90
N ALA A 51 -17.26 -10.77 0.86
CA ALA A 51 -16.77 -9.69 -0.04
C ALA A 51 -17.00 -10.05 -1.51
N LEU A 52 -16.75 -11.31 -1.89
CA LEU A 52 -16.95 -11.81 -3.26
C LEU A 52 -18.43 -11.71 -3.71
N GLU A 53 -19.38 -12.10 -2.86
CA GLU A 53 -20.82 -12.04 -3.18
C GLU A 53 -21.33 -10.60 -3.35
N LEU A 54 -20.64 -9.64 -2.73
CA LEU A 54 -20.90 -8.20 -2.87
C LEU A 54 -20.16 -7.55 -4.05
N GLY A 55 -19.29 -8.30 -4.75
CA GLY A 55 -18.46 -7.78 -5.82
C GLY A 55 -17.30 -6.88 -5.34
N MET A 56 -16.85 -7.06 -4.10
CA MET A 56 -15.82 -6.24 -3.44
C MET A 56 -14.44 -6.91 -3.41
N GLY A 57 -14.23 -7.97 -4.14
CA GLY A 57 -12.96 -8.71 -4.19
C GLY A 57 -13.19 -10.20 -4.44
N GLU A 58 -12.13 -10.98 -4.29
CA GLU A 58 -12.12 -12.42 -4.59
C GLU A 58 -12.24 -13.30 -3.32
N ASP A 59 -12.29 -12.69 -2.12
CA ASP A 59 -12.35 -13.42 -0.85
C ASP A 59 -13.75 -14.00 -0.59
N ASP A 60 -13.81 -15.32 -0.55
CA ASP A 60 -14.99 -16.13 -0.21
C ASP A 60 -14.78 -16.96 1.07
N GLY A 61 -13.63 -16.83 1.73
CA GLY A 61 -13.26 -17.63 2.92
C GLY A 61 -14.14 -17.41 4.15
N GLY A 62 -14.99 -16.38 4.11
CA GLY A 62 -15.92 -16.05 5.21
C GLY A 62 -16.89 -14.94 4.85
N ILE A 63 -17.62 -14.46 5.87
CA ILE A 63 -18.50 -13.29 5.71
C ILE A 63 -17.69 -11.99 5.82
N LEU A 64 -18.20 -10.94 5.19
CA LEU A 64 -17.68 -9.59 5.35
C LEU A 64 -18.08 -9.04 6.74
N VAL A 65 -17.10 -8.92 7.63
CA VAL A 65 -17.28 -8.33 8.96
C VAL A 65 -16.97 -6.84 8.88
N LEU A 66 -17.92 -6.01 9.25
CA LEU A 66 -17.80 -4.55 9.22
C LEU A 66 -17.22 -4.02 10.53
N ASP A 67 -16.72 -2.78 10.49
CA ASP A 67 -16.28 -2.08 11.69
C ASP A 67 -17.37 -2.05 12.77
N PRO A 68 -17.04 -2.27 14.05
CA PRO A 68 -18.01 -2.25 15.14
C PRO A 68 -18.80 -0.93 15.27
N SER A 69 -18.25 0.19 14.79
CA SER A 69 -18.92 1.50 14.79
C SER A 69 -19.96 1.66 13.67
N THR A 70 -20.02 0.73 12.71
CA THR A 70 -20.94 0.80 11.56
C THR A 70 -22.39 0.87 12.04
N PRO A 71 -23.20 1.85 11.59
CA PRO A 71 -24.61 1.95 11.97
C PRO A 71 -25.43 0.75 11.47
N VAL A 72 -26.30 0.21 12.34
CA VAL A 72 -27.21 -0.88 11.97
C VAL A 72 -28.42 -0.34 11.21
N GLY A 73 -28.86 -1.09 10.19
CA GLY A 73 -30.05 -0.76 9.41
C GLY A 73 -29.80 0.19 8.23
N VAL A 74 -28.57 0.60 8.01
CA VAL A 74 -28.16 1.36 6.82
C VAL A 74 -28.14 0.43 5.61
N SER A 75 -28.45 0.98 4.43
CA SER A 75 -28.34 0.24 3.17
C SER A 75 -26.87 -0.10 2.88
N ALA A 76 -26.60 -1.37 2.55
CA ALA A 76 -25.26 -1.76 2.10
C ALA A 76 -24.77 -0.95 0.90
N LYS A 77 -25.68 -0.53 0.01
CA LYS A 77 -25.35 0.34 -1.11
C LYS A 77 -24.87 1.71 -0.64
N GLU A 78 -25.50 2.32 0.36
CA GLU A 78 -25.05 3.62 0.91
C GLU A 78 -23.72 3.51 1.64
N LEU A 79 -23.52 2.38 2.31
CA LEU A 79 -22.30 2.12 3.08
C LEU A 79 -21.09 1.82 2.20
N LEU A 80 -21.28 1.06 1.13
CA LEU A 80 -20.19 0.49 0.31
C LEU A 80 -20.00 1.20 -1.04
N SER A 81 -21.00 1.98 -1.49
CA SER A 81 -20.83 2.72 -2.75
C SER A 81 -19.90 3.91 -2.57
N ASP A 82 -19.07 4.12 -3.58
CA ASP A 82 -18.18 5.26 -3.67
C ASP A 82 -18.12 5.76 -5.12
N SER A 83 -17.52 6.93 -5.32
CA SER A 83 -17.27 7.48 -6.65
C SER A 83 -15.77 7.60 -6.87
N ILE A 84 -15.24 6.83 -7.80
CA ILE A 84 -13.83 6.89 -8.18
C ILE A 84 -13.70 7.87 -9.35
N ILE A 85 -12.81 8.85 -9.20
CA ILE A 85 -12.47 9.81 -10.24
C ILE A 85 -11.04 9.51 -10.69
N GLU A 86 -10.91 9.07 -11.93
CA GLU A 86 -9.62 8.90 -12.59
C GLU A 86 -9.18 10.22 -13.20
N THR A 87 -7.95 10.64 -12.90
CA THR A 87 -7.37 11.88 -13.40
C THR A 87 -6.15 11.60 -14.26
N GLU A 88 -6.06 12.22 -15.42
CA GLU A 88 -4.86 12.22 -16.25
C GLU A 88 -4.03 13.47 -15.93
N LEU A 89 -2.81 13.26 -15.47
CA LEU A 89 -1.91 14.33 -15.03
C LEU A 89 -0.74 14.50 -15.99
N THR A 90 -0.50 15.75 -16.37
CA THR A 90 0.68 16.10 -17.18
C THR A 90 1.97 16.02 -16.34
N PRO A 91 3.14 15.73 -16.96
CA PRO A 91 4.39 15.54 -16.21
C PRO A 91 4.86 16.73 -15.38
N ASN A 92 4.37 17.93 -15.67
CA ASN A 92 4.69 19.17 -14.96
C ASN A 92 3.83 19.41 -13.70
N ARG A 93 2.93 18.48 -13.36
CA ARG A 93 2.07 18.58 -12.17
C ARG A 93 2.27 17.40 -11.21
N PRO A 94 3.53 17.14 -10.76
CA PRO A 94 3.80 16.07 -9.80
C PRO A 94 3.13 16.31 -8.44
N ASP A 95 2.82 17.54 -8.09
CA ASP A 95 2.05 17.94 -6.92
C ASP A 95 0.68 17.26 -6.85
N CYS A 96 0.04 17.05 -7.99
CA CYS A 96 -1.27 16.37 -8.07
C CYS A 96 -1.18 14.83 -8.07
N LEU A 97 0.01 14.24 -8.00
CA LEU A 97 0.19 12.77 -7.85
C LEU A 97 -0.11 12.28 -6.43
N SER A 98 -0.98 13.01 -5.73
CA SER A 98 -1.47 12.67 -4.40
C SER A 98 -2.89 13.20 -4.19
N ILE A 99 -3.59 12.57 -3.24
CA ILE A 99 -4.93 13.03 -2.84
C ILE A 99 -4.85 14.44 -2.23
N LEU A 100 -3.83 14.69 -1.40
CA LEU A 100 -3.64 16.00 -0.78
C LEU A 100 -3.33 17.08 -1.81
N GLY A 101 -2.45 16.82 -2.78
CA GLY A 101 -2.15 17.75 -3.86
C GLY A 101 -3.35 18.05 -4.74
N THR A 102 -4.14 17.04 -5.08
CA THR A 102 -5.42 17.21 -5.78
C THR A 102 -6.42 18.01 -4.94
N ALA A 103 -6.45 17.82 -3.63
CA ALA A 103 -7.30 18.60 -2.73
C ALA A 103 -6.92 20.09 -2.72
N TYR A 104 -5.62 20.41 -2.77
CA TYR A 104 -5.14 21.80 -2.89
C TYR A 104 -5.55 22.43 -4.22
N GLU A 105 -5.48 21.69 -5.32
CA GLU A 105 -5.94 22.17 -6.63
C GLU A 105 -7.44 22.47 -6.63
N ILE A 106 -8.24 21.55 -6.09
CA ILE A 106 -9.71 21.76 -5.96
C ILE A 106 -10.00 22.96 -5.04
N ALA A 107 -9.24 23.11 -3.97
CA ALA A 107 -9.40 24.24 -3.05
C ALA A 107 -9.10 25.58 -3.74
N ALA A 108 -8.05 25.65 -4.55
CA ALA A 108 -7.71 26.83 -5.34
C ALA A 108 -8.82 27.20 -6.34
N LEU A 109 -9.40 26.19 -7.01
CA LEU A 109 -10.49 26.41 -7.98
C LEU A 109 -11.83 26.78 -7.35
N THR A 110 -12.10 26.29 -6.15
CA THR A 110 -13.41 26.44 -5.50
C THR A 110 -13.46 27.47 -4.39
N GLY A 111 -12.30 27.99 -3.95
CA GLY A 111 -12.16 28.87 -2.78
C GLY A 111 -12.40 28.18 -1.44
N LYS A 112 -12.47 26.84 -1.42
CA LYS A 112 -12.63 26.05 -0.19
C LYS A 112 -11.27 25.83 0.50
N LYS A 113 -11.33 25.47 1.78
CA LYS A 113 -10.12 25.12 2.56
C LYS A 113 -9.88 23.61 2.49
N VAL A 114 -8.61 23.21 2.37
CA VAL A 114 -8.20 21.83 2.51
C VAL A 114 -8.29 21.43 3.98
N LYS A 115 -8.76 20.22 4.23
CA LYS A 115 -8.70 19.57 5.52
C LYS A 115 -7.48 18.66 5.51
N GLU A 116 -6.38 19.15 6.05
CA GLU A 116 -5.15 18.37 6.14
C GLU A 116 -5.28 17.21 7.12
N PRO A 117 -4.70 16.04 6.80
CA PRO A 117 -4.61 14.94 7.72
C PRO A 117 -3.83 15.35 8.98
N LYS A 118 -4.31 14.92 10.14
CA LYS A 118 -3.57 15.10 11.39
C LYS A 118 -2.62 13.94 11.59
N SER A 119 -1.34 14.24 11.78
CA SER A 119 -0.34 13.25 12.16
C SER A 119 0.13 13.50 13.58
N SER A 120 0.09 12.48 14.42
CA SER A 120 0.71 12.49 15.75
C SER A 120 1.26 11.09 16.03
N TYR A 121 2.47 11.03 16.52
CA TYR A 121 3.10 9.79 16.93
C TYR A 121 3.94 10.01 18.18
N ASN A 122 4.16 8.94 18.92
CA ASN A 122 5.06 8.96 20.06
C ASN A 122 6.43 8.43 19.61
N CYS A 123 7.49 9.21 19.86
CA CYS A 123 8.84 8.73 19.65
C CYS A 123 9.21 7.72 20.75
N GLY A 124 10.03 6.73 20.39
CA GLY A 124 10.70 5.86 21.35
C GLY A 124 11.71 6.62 22.21
N GLU A 125 12.23 5.95 23.22
CA GLU A 125 13.18 6.54 24.18
C GLU A 125 14.64 6.55 23.67
N PHE A 126 14.94 5.91 22.54
CA PHE A 126 16.29 5.81 21.98
C PHE A 126 16.47 6.70 20.74
N HIS A 127 17.70 7.09 20.46
CA HIS A 127 18.04 7.74 19.19
C HIS A 127 18.22 6.68 18.09
N ILE A 128 17.68 6.97 16.89
CA ILE A 128 17.80 6.06 15.74
C ILE A 128 19.27 5.79 15.37
N SER A 129 20.16 6.76 15.58
CA SER A 129 21.60 6.61 15.36
C SER A 129 22.26 5.50 16.22
N ASP A 130 21.61 5.07 17.30
CA ASP A 130 22.08 3.96 18.14
C ASP A 130 21.72 2.58 17.52
N LYS A 131 20.83 2.57 16.55
CA LYS A 131 20.29 1.38 15.90
C LYS A 131 20.82 1.21 14.48
N VAL A 132 20.85 2.29 13.70
CA VAL A 132 21.17 2.26 12.27
C VAL A 132 21.98 3.49 11.87
N GLN A 133 23.00 3.28 11.05
CA GLN A 133 23.74 4.34 10.39
C GLN A 133 23.19 4.54 8.96
N VAL A 134 23.09 5.78 8.52
CA VAL A 134 22.72 6.13 7.16
C VAL A 134 23.83 6.96 6.52
N THR A 135 24.35 6.47 5.41
CA THR A 135 25.45 7.10 4.65
C THR A 135 24.99 7.39 3.21
N VAL A 136 24.90 8.66 2.83
CA VAL A 136 24.62 9.05 1.45
C VAL A 136 25.93 9.42 0.75
N GLN A 137 26.43 8.53 -0.10
CA GLN A 137 27.68 8.73 -0.86
C GLN A 137 27.47 9.60 -2.10
N ASP A 138 26.29 9.51 -2.75
CA ASP A 138 25.94 10.29 -3.94
C ASP A 138 24.85 11.33 -3.58
N THR A 139 25.25 12.45 -3.05
CA THR A 139 24.36 13.56 -2.65
C THR A 139 23.76 14.33 -3.84
N ILE A 140 24.25 14.12 -5.06
CA ILE A 140 23.69 14.71 -6.28
C ILE A 140 22.46 13.93 -6.72
N ASN A 141 22.54 12.60 -6.71
CA ASN A 141 21.43 11.73 -7.11
C ASN A 141 20.49 11.40 -5.95
N CYS A 142 20.92 11.58 -4.69
CA CYS A 142 20.07 11.50 -3.50
C CYS A 142 20.29 12.73 -2.60
N PRO A 143 19.65 13.87 -2.87
CA PRO A 143 19.85 15.09 -2.09
C PRO A 143 19.27 15.00 -0.66
N ARG A 144 18.33 14.11 -0.42
CA ARG A 144 17.74 13.86 0.91
C ARG A 144 17.39 12.39 1.10
N TYR A 145 17.78 11.85 2.24
CA TYR A 145 17.41 10.52 2.69
C TYR A 145 17.05 10.56 4.17
N THR A 146 15.88 10.07 4.52
CA THR A 146 15.43 9.96 5.90
C THR A 146 15.04 8.53 6.20
N GLY A 147 15.35 8.08 7.40
CA GLY A 147 15.00 6.76 7.89
C GLY A 147 14.29 6.83 9.23
N SER A 148 13.37 5.93 9.45
CA SER A 148 12.73 5.70 10.75
C SER A 148 12.85 4.25 11.13
N PHE A 149 13.18 3.97 12.38
CA PHE A 149 13.20 2.62 12.91
C PHE A 149 11.92 2.38 13.73
N ILE A 150 11.24 1.28 13.43
CA ILE A 150 10.00 0.88 14.09
C ILE A 150 10.17 -0.56 14.56
N GLU A 151 9.99 -0.78 15.86
CA GLU A 151 10.16 -2.09 16.49
C GLU A 151 8.82 -2.70 16.91
N ASN A 152 8.83 -4.02 17.17
CA ASN A 152 7.67 -4.77 17.64
C ASN A 152 6.47 -4.71 16.66
N VAL A 153 6.76 -4.73 15.37
CA VAL A 153 5.74 -4.81 14.34
C VAL A 153 5.21 -6.24 14.24
N THR A 154 3.93 -6.38 14.02
CA THR A 154 3.30 -7.67 13.67
C THR A 154 2.76 -7.56 12.27
N ILE A 155 3.27 -8.38 11.36
CA ILE A 155 2.82 -8.41 9.97
C ILE A 155 1.50 -9.17 9.90
N GLY A 156 0.56 -8.63 9.16
CA GLY A 156 -0.76 -9.23 8.97
C GLY A 156 -1.60 -8.47 7.94
N PRO A 157 -2.84 -8.88 7.72
CA PRO A 157 -3.73 -8.19 6.80
C PRO A 157 -4.05 -6.77 7.32
N SER A 158 -4.15 -5.84 6.39
CA SER A 158 -4.58 -4.48 6.69
C SER A 158 -6.03 -4.42 7.18
N PRO A 159 -6.41 -3.41 7.98
CA PRO A 159 -7.80 -3.19 8.29
C PRO A 159 -8.62 -2.89 7.02
N MET A 160 -9.90 -3.26 7.02
CA MET A 160 -10.78 -3.20 5.84
C MET A 160 -10.80 -1.81 5.17
N TRP A 161 -10.82 -0.74 5.95
CA TRP A 161 -10.84 0.62 5.41
C TRP A 161 -9.60 0.95 4.56
N LEU A 162 -8.43 0.41 4.95
CA LEU A 162 -7.18 0.61 4.23
C LEU A 162 -7.15 -0.23 2.95
N GLN A 163 -7.57 -1.48 3.02
CA GLN A 163 -7.70 -2.36 1.86
C GLN A 163 -8.68 -1.77 0.82
N ASP A 164 -9.84 -1.28 1.27
CA ASP A 164 -10.85 -0.66 0.42
C ASP A 164 -10.31 0.62 -0.27
N SER A 165 -9.62 1.47 0.49
CA SER A 165 -9.00 2.70 -0.04
C SER A 165 -7.96 2.41 -1.12
N LEU A 166 -7.10 1.41 -0.88
CA LEU A 166 -6.08 0.99 -1.85
C LEU A 166 -6.71 0.38 -3.10
N THR A 167 -7.67 -0.52 -2.92
CA THR A 167 -8.36 -1.18 -4.04
C THR A 167 -9.08 -0.16 -4.93
N LYS A 168 -9.77 0.82 -4.33
CA LYS A 168 -10.41 1.93 -5.06
C LYS A 168 -9.41 2.82 -5.78
N SER A 169 -8.18 2.88 -5.31
CA SER A 169 -7.08 3.62 -5.94
C SER A 169 -6.28 2.77 -6.94
N GLY A 170 -6.73 1.54 -7.25
CA GLY A 170 -6.07 0.66 -8.21
C GLY A 170 -4.86 -0.10 -7.66
N GLN A 171 -4.65 -0.08 -6.33
CA GLN A 171 -3.57 -0.81 -5.66
C GLN A 171 -4.10 -2.10 -5.04
N ARG A 172 -3.36 -3.19 -5.18
CA ARG A 172 -3.68 -4.46 -4.53
C ARG A 172 -3.15 -4.46 -3.09
N PRO A 173 -3.99 -4.68 -2.07
CA PRO A 173 -3.52 -4.88 -0.69
C PRO A 173 -2.59 -6.11 -0.58
N ILE A 174 -1.55 -6.01 0.23
CA ILE A 174 -0.52 -7.04 0.44
C ILE A 174 -0.45 -7.41 1.92
N ASN A 175 0.03 -6.50 2.74
CA ASN A 175 0.08 -6.61 4.20
C ASN A 175 0.05 -5.20 4.82
N ASN A 176 -0.18 -5.12 6.11
CA ASN A 176 -0.36 -3.85 6.82
C ASN A 176 0.80 -2.86 6.64
N VAL A 177 2.05 -3.32 6.56
CA VAL A 177 3.21 -2.43 6.41
C VAL A 177 3.29 -1.88 4.98
N VAL A 178 3.25 -2.76 3.98
CA VAL A 178 3.30 -2.36 2.56
C VAL A 178 2.09 -1.50 2.20
N ASP A 179 0.93 -1.84 2.70
CA ASP A 179 -0.30 -1.10 2.45
C ASP A 179 -0.27 0.31 3.05
N ILE A 180 0.30 0.47 4.26
CA ILE A 180 0.51 1.80 4.85
C ILE A 180 1.47 2.62 3.99
N THR A 181 2.58 2.05 3.50
CA THR A 181 3.51 2.79 2.64
C THR A 181 2.84 3.23 1.33
N ASN A 182 2.03 2.36 0.71
CA ASN A 182 1.26 2.69 -0.48
C ASN A 182 0.17 3.74 -0.20
N TYR A 183 -0.53 3.63 0.93
CA TYR A 183 -1.52 4.62 1.33
C TYR A 183 -0.91 6.02 1.51
N VAL A 184 0.21 6.10 2.23
CA VAL A 184 0.93 7.38 2.43
C VAL A 184 1.42 7.95 1.10
N MET A 185 1.94 7.10 0.20
CA MET A 185 2.33 7.53 -1.15
C MET A 185 1.15 8.13 -1.92
N LEU A 186 -0.03 7.52 -1.86
CA LEU A 186 -1.23 8.02 -2.53
C LEU A 186 -1.76 9.29 -1.85
N GLU A 187 -1.71 9.39 -0.53
CA GLU A 187 -2.23 10.54 0.21
C GLU A 187 -1.33 11.77 0.09
N TYR A 188 0.00 11.60 0.26
CA TYR A 188 0.97 12.70 0.30
C TYR A 188 1.84 12.84 -0.97
N GLY A 189 1.88 11.83 -1.83
CA GLY A 189 2.72 11.82 -3.02
C GLY A 189 4.16 11.37 -2.78
N GLN A 190 4.54 11.05 -1.54
CA GLN A 190 5.89 10.62 -1.16
C GLN A 190 5.95 9.09 -1.13
N PRO A 191 6.68 8.44 -2.07
CA PRO A 191 6.92 7.02 -1.97
C PRO A 191 7.76 6.69 -0.73
N LEU A 192 7.35 5.65 -0.03
CA LEU A 192 8.06 5.07 1.10
C LEU A 192 8.47 3.64 0.77
N HIS A 193 9.55 3.17 1.41
CA HIS A 193 9.93 1.76 1.36
C HIS A 193 10.25 1.25 2.76
N ALA A 194 9.78 0.04 3.07
CA ALA A 194 10.05 -0.63 4.34
C ALA A 194 10.97 -1.83 4.11
N PHE A 195 12.13 -1.79 4.75
CA PHE A 195 13.08 -2.90 4.80
C PHE A 195 12.89 -3.69 6.09
N ASP A 196 13.02 -5.00 6.02
CA ASP A 196 13.22 -5.83 7.21
C ASP A 196 14.57 -5.46 7.83
N PHE A 197 14.51 -4.79 8.98
CA PHE A 197 15.72 -4.29 9.64
C PHE A 197 16.67 -5.41 10.07
N ASP A 198 16.13 -6.57 10.43
CA ASP A 198 16.95 -7.68 10.92
C ASP A 198 17.73 -8.35 9.80
N LYS A 199 17.31 -8.17 8.53
CA LYS A 199 18.00 -8.62 7.33
C LYS A 199 19.06 -7.65 6.80
N LEU A 200 19.21 -6.45 7.42
CA LEU A 200 20.24 -5.47 7.05
C LEU A 200 21.60 -5.88 7.63
N ASP A 201 22.57 -6.12 6.77
CA ASP A 201 23.94 -6.38 7.18
C ASP A 201 24.62 -5.11 7.72
N GLY A 202 25.36 -5.26 8.84
CA GLY A 202 26.07 -4.16 9.48
C GLY A 202 25.18 -3.07 10.09
N LYS A 203 23.85 -3.20 9.99
CA LYS A 203 22.88 -2.19 10.45
C LYS A 203 23.20 -0.79 9.88
N GLU A 204 23.63 -0.76 8.64
CA GLU A 204 23.94 0.46 7.89
C GLU A 204 23.16 0.47 6.56
N VAL A 205 22.67 1.64 6.20
CA VAL A 205 22.03 1.91 4.91
C VAL A 205 22.91 2.90 4.14
N ILE A 206 23.35 2.49 2.97
CA ILE A 206 24.30 3.22 2.11
C ILE A 206 23.62 3.55 0.79
N VAL A 207 23.50 4.83 0.46
CA VAL A 207 23.03 5.28 -0.86
C VAL A 207 24.24 5.56 -1.72
N ARG A 208 24.44 4.75 -2.76
CA ARG A 208 25.61 4.81 -3.65
C ARG A 208 25.25 4.48 -5.09
N GLN A 209 26.17 4.73 -6.00
CA GLN A 209 26.07 4.18 -7.35
C GLN A 209 26.32 2.67 -7.34
N ALA A 210 25.68 1.96 -8.25
CA ALA A 210 25.95 0.57 -8.50
C ALA A 210 27.41 0.36 -8.97
N SER A 211 27.98 -0.77 -8.64
CA SER A 211 29.24 -1.23 -9.23
C SER A 211 28.99 -1.76 -10.66
N ASN A 212 30.06 -1.92 -11.45
CA ASN A 212 29.94 -2.57 -12.76
C ASN A 212 29.46 -4.01 -12.59
N ASP A 213 28.44 -4.36 -13.37
CA ASP A 213 27.83 -5.69 -13.40
C ASP A 213 27.31 -6.18 -12.03
N GLU A 214 26.96 -5.25 -11.15
CA GLU A 214 26.32 -5.59 -9.86
C GLU A 214 24.97 -6.24 -10.08
N VAL A 215 24.70 -7.35 -9.40
CA VAL A 215 23.44 -8.08 -9.53
C VAL A 215 22.54 -7.81 -8.33
N LEU A 216 21.27 -7.49 -8.59
CA LEU A 216 20.22 -7.34 -7.60
C LEU A 216 18.98 -8.13 -8.05
N GLU A 217 18.49 -9.01 -7.21
CA GLU A 217 17.15 -9.58 -7.37
C GLU A 217 16.13 -8.64 -6.75
N THR A 218 15.19 -8.17 -7.58
CA THR A 218 14.14 -7.22 -7.17
C THR A 218 12.87 -7.95 -6.69
N LEU A 219 11.96 -7.21 -6.02
CA LEU A 219 10.72 -7.75 -5.43
C LEU A 219 9.79 -8.46 -6.42
N ASP A 220 9.98 -8.30 -7.72
CA ASP A 220 9.30 -9.05 -8.77
C ASP A 220 10.00 -10.37 -9.14
N SER A 221 10.96 -10.81 -8.31
CA SER A 221 11.76 -12.04 -8.50
C SER A 221 12.55 -12.07 -9.82
N GLN A 222 13.00 -10.89 -10.28
CA GLN A 222 13.85 -10.78 -11.46
C GLN A 222 15.27 -10.35 -11.06
N GLU A 223 16.28 -11.11 -11.55
CA GLU A 223 17.67 -10.68 -11.47
C GLU A 223 17.96 -9.53 -12.46
N ARG A 224 18.58 -8.47 -11.97
CA ARG A 224 18.93 -7.30 -12.77
C ARG A 224 20.40 -6.99 -12.65
N THR A 225 21.06 -6.86 -13.80
CA THR A 225 22.44 -6.41 -13.88
C THR A 225 22.46 -4.87 -13.89
N LEU A 226 23.16 -4.32 -12.89
CA LEU A 226 23.23 -2.89 -12.65
C LEU A 226 24.62 -2.37 -13.04
N ASN A 227 24.66 -1.13 -13.46
CA ASN A 227 25.90 -0.45 -13.82
C ASN A 227 25.81 1.03 -13.42
N PRO A 228 26.94 1.72 -13.17
CA PRO A 228 26.93 3.18 -13.00
C PRO A 228 26.34 3.90 -14.22
N PRO A 229 25.58 4.96 -14.04
CA PRO A 229 25.30 5.69 -12.81
C PRO A 229 23.99 5.30 -12.11
N MET A 230 23.52 4.06 -12.24
CA MET A 230 22.33 3.58 -11.52
C MET A 230 22.54 3.72 -10.02
N LEU A 231 21.57 4.30 -9.32
CA LEU A 231 21.63 4.50 -7.88
C LEU A 231 21.00 3.32 -7.14
N VAL A 232 21.68 2.82 -6.13
CA VAL A 232 21.23 1.72 -5.28
C VAL A 232 21.16 2.15 -3.82
N ILE A 233 20.25 1.53 -3.10
CA ILE A 233 20.31 1.42 -1.65
C ILE A 233 21.05 0.13 -1.34
N ALA A 234 22.03 0.18 -0.46
CA ALA A 234 22.86 -0.95 -0.09
C ALA A 234 22.98 -1.03 1.44
N ASP A 235 23.31 -2.19 1.93
CA ASP A 235 23.89 -2.38 3.26
C ASP A 235 25.42 -2.49 3.18
N THR A 236 26.09 -2.98 4.22
CA THR A 236 27.55 -3.11 4.21
C THR A 236 28.06 -4.20 3.26
N SER A 237 27.20 -5.11 2.80
CA SER A 237 27.58 -6.30 2.02
C SER A 237 27.11 -6.24 0.57
N ARG A 238 25.93 -5.68 0.31
CA ARG A 238 25.23 -5.81 -0.99
C ARG A 238 24.21 -4.69 -1.23
N SER A 239 23.74 -4.58 -2.47
CA SER A 239 22.56 -3.79 -2.79
C SER A 239 21.29 -4.45 -2.26
N ILE A 240 20.40 -3.64 -1.73
CA ILE A 240 19.11 -4.03 -1.14
C ILE A 240 17.92 -3.37 -1.81
N GLY A 241 18.16 -2.50 -2.79
CA GLY A 241 17.11 -1.87 -3.58
C GLY A 241 17.66 -0.95 -4.66
N LEU A 242 16.84 -0.74 -5.70
CA LEU A 242 17.03 0.29 -6.72
C LEU A 242 16.40 1.59 -6.22
N ALA A 243 17.20 2.59 -6.00
CA ALA A 243 16.79 3.86 -5.44
C ALA A 243 15.64 4.51 -6.24
N GLY A 244 14.51 4.72 -5.58
CA GLY A 244 13.32 5.32 -6.16
C GLY A 244 12.57 4.48 -7.20
N ILE A 245 12.89 3.19 -7.33
CA ILE A 245 12.27 2.31 -8.33
C ILE A 245 11.65 1.08 -7.66
N MET A 246 12.46 0.19 -7.06
CA MET A 246 11.99 -1.07 -6.50
C MET A 246 12.95 -1.63 -5.45
N GLY A 247 12.43 -2.17 -4.37
CA GLY A 247 13.22 -2.85 -3.35
C GLY A 247 13.81 -4.16 -3.84
N GLY A 248 14.82 -4.66 -3.13
CA GLY A 248 15.39 -5.99 -3.31
C GLY A 248 14.64 -7.03 -2.49
N ILE A 249 14.57 -8.26 -3.00
CA ILE A 249 13.93 -9.39 -2.31
C ILE A 249 14.65 -9.78 -1.01
N ASN A 250 15.93 -9.47 -0.95
CA ASN A 250 16.81 -9.85 0.17
C ASN A 250 16.53 -9.13 1.50
N THR A 251 15.74 -8.07 1.46
CA THR A 251 15.29 -7.31 2.65
C THR A 251 13.77 -7.12 2.66
N GLU A 252 13.05 -7.98 1.92
CA GLU A 252 11.59 -7.95 1.86
C GLU A 252 10.98 -8.23 3.24
N ILE A 253 9.88 -7.51 3.53
CA ILE A 253 9.02 -7.71 4.69
C ILE A 253 8.24 -9.02 4.53
N ASP A 254 8.36 -9.92 5.50
CA ASP A 254 7.64 -11.19 5.55
C ASP A 254 6.92 -11.38 6.90
N GLU A 255 6.25 -12.52 7.07
CA GLU A 255 5.46 -12.84 8.28
C GLU A 255 6.29 -12.89 9.57
N THR A 256 7.61 -13.03 9.46
CA THR A 256 8.54 -13.11 10.59
C THR A 256 9.15 -11.76 10.97
N THR A 257 8.94 -10.73 10.14
CA THR A 257 9.50 -9.39 10.36
C THR A 257 8.90 -8.76 11.60
N THR A 258 9.76 -8.33 12.52
CA THR A 258 9.37 -7.63 13.76
C THR A 258 9.93 -6.23 13.87
N ASN A 259 10.99 -5.93 13.14
CA ASN A 259 11.64 -4.63 13.13
C ASN A 259 11.76 -4.14 11.69
N ILE A 260 11.38 -2.90 11.44
CA ILE A 260 11.45 -2.31 10.10
C ILE A 260 12.29 -1.04 10.11
N PHE A 261 13.04 -0.84 9.02
CA PHE A 261 13.62 0.44 8.67
C PHE A 261 12.76 1.05 7.54
N LEU A 262 12.13 2.18 7.83
CA LEU A 262 11.26 2.87 6.90
C LEU A 262 12.02 4.00 6.22
N GLU A 263 12.14 3.93 4.90
CA GLU A 263 12.77 4.93 4.04
C GLU A 263 11.77 5.98 3.58
N ALA A 264 12.18 7.25 3.62
CA ALA A 264 11.59 8.32 2.82
C ALA A 264 12.73 9.16 2.23
N ALA A 265 12.82 9.21 0.92
CA ALA A 265 13.95 9.83 0.23
C ALA A 265 13.51 10.74 -0.92
N ASN A 266 14.44 11.54 -1.39
CA ASN A 266 14.31 12.28 -2.63
C ASN A 266 15.43 11.87 -3.57
N PHE A 267 15.10 11.48 -4.80
CA PHE A 267 16.03 11.02 -5.80
C PHE A 267 16.01 11.93 -7.04
N ASN A 268 17.15 12.03 -7.71
CA ASN A 268 17.28 12.82 -8.92
C ASN A 268 16.37 12.27 -10.04
N PRO A 269 15.43 13.08 -10.56
CA PRO A 269 14.45 12.65 -11.55
C PRO A 269 15.07 12.09 -12.83
N ALA A 270 16.16 12.70 -13.30
CA ALA A 270 16.84 12.25 -14.52
C ALA A 270 17.53 10.90 -14.32
N ASN A 271 18.16 10.68 -13.15
CA ASN A 271 18.77 9.40 -12.80
C ASN A 271 17.71 8.31 -12.68
N THR A 272 16.61 8.55 -11.93
CA THR A 272 15.50 7.59 -11.80
C THR A 272 14.92 7.23 -13.17
N ARG A 273 14.65 8.23 -14.03
CA ARG A 273 14.13 8.01 -15.38
C ARG A 273 15.08 7.19 -16.25
N SER A 274 16.37 7.51 -16.23
CA SER A 274 17.39 6.79 -17.00
C SER A 274 17.47 5.32 -16.56
N THR A 275 17.56 5.09 -15.26
CA THR A 275 17.66 3.74 -14.67
C THR A 275 16.43 2.90 -14.98
N ARG A 276 15.20 3.43 -14.73
CA ARG A 276 13.98 2.67 -15.00
C ARG A 276 13.82 2.33 -16.49
N THR A 277 14.22 3.26 -17.37
CA THR A 277 14.13 3.04 -18.82
C THR A 277 15.11 1.97 -19.27
N ALA A 278 16.35 2.00 -18.78
CA ALA A 278 17.36 1.00 -19.09
C ALA A 278 16.96 -0.41 -18.63
N LEU A 279 16.24 -0.52 -17.51
CA LEU A 279 15.79 -1.80 -16.93
C LEU A 279 14.37 -2.20 -17.36
N GLY A 280 13.66 -1.35 -18.11
CA GLY A 280 12.28 -1.62 -18.53
C GLY A 280 11.28 -1.63 -17.37
N LEU A 281 11.57 -0.93 -16.28
CA LEU A 281 10.75 -0.90 -15.07
C LEU A 281 9.80 0.30 -15.04
N ASN A 282 8.56 0.07 -14.62
CA ASN A 282 7.58 1.11 -14.32
C ASN A 282 6.91 0.78 -12.99
N THR A 283 7.11 1.64 -12.01
CA THR A 283 6.48 1.51 -10.67
C THR A 283 5.83 2.84 -10.27
N GLU A 284 4.92 2.81 -9.32
CA GLU A 284 4.31 4.00 -8.74
C GLU A 284 5.36 4.95 -8.12
N ALA A 285 6.41 4.38 -7.53
CA ALA A 285 7.53 5.15 -6.99
C ALA A 285 8.31 5.85 -8.10
N SER A 286 8.75 5.10 -9.13
CA SER A 286 9.52 5.68 -10.24
C SER A 286 8.72 6.72 -11.04
N TYR A 287 7.41 6.51 -11.17
CA TYR A 287 6.51 7.46 -11.82
C TYR A 287 6.47 8.82 -11.10
N ARG A 288 6.55 8.82 -9.77
CA ARG A 288 6.60 10.02 -8.94
C ARG A 288 7.98 10.65 -8.94
N PHE A 289 9.04 9.90 -8.67
CA PHE A 289 10.40 10.43 -8.59
C PHE A 289 10.88 11.02 -9.93
N GLU A 290 10.61 10.39 -11.08
CA GLU A 290 11.01 10.93 -12.39
C GLU A 290 10.32 12.26 -12.75
N ARG A 291 9.24 12.62 -12.04
CA ARG A 291 8.50 13.87 -12.21
C ARG A 291 8.88 14.95 -11.22
N ALA A 292 9.93 14.73 -10.44
CA ALA A 292 10.45 15.68 -9.45
C ALA A 292 9.41 16.05 -8.37
N ILE A 293 8.94 15.03 -7.64
CA ILE A 293 8.13 15.30 -6.44
C ILE A 293 8.92 16.19 -5.48
N ARG A 294 8.22 17.10 -4.82
CA ARG A 294 8.84 18.02 -3.86
C ARG A 294 9.29 17.27 -2.61
N HIS A 295 10.34 17.79 -1.98
CA HIS A 295 10.97 17.22 -0.78
C HIS A 295 10.84 18.16 0.44
N GLU A 296 9.89 19.08 0.36
CA GLU A 296 9.58 20.06 1.43
C GLU A 296 8.63 19.43 2.47
#